data_affdb2dbf7ab6b0aed0498db1dcc9eb9
#
_entry.id   affdb2dbf7ab6b0aed0498db1dcc9eb9
#
_cell.length_a   1.000
_cell.length_b   1.000
_cell.length_c   1.000
_cell.angle_alpha   90.00
_cell.angle_beta   90.00
_cell.angle_gamma   90.00
#
_symmetry.space_group_name_H-M   'P 1'
#
loop_
_entity.id
_entity.type
_entity.pdbx_description
1 polymer ?
#
loop_
_entity_poly.entity_id
_entity_poly.type
_entity_poly.pdbx_seq_one_letter_code
_entity_poly.pdbx_strand_id
1 'polypeptide(L)'
;MKFIKKYIKLIIFFIICLIIFLIFKFNNHHNITYISLGDSFALGKNSYGQFDYGYSDYVKDYLEKNNKLNKYFKTFSEEDASINTLYQSISLNKKIKLKDREFNLKQSLREANILTLSIGINDLIYKLSILDNLDKTSIDKIIKSIEKDFNNLIKEIKKYYPKEIYVVGYYNIYPENTTYEYAIKELNKIYKKNKDVIYIDTFGLLNNNHKYIPNFLNYYPTAEGYKIISEQIIIKISKKLEK
;
A
#
# COMPACT_ATOMS: atom_id res chain seq x y z
N MET A 1 54.64 28.60 -21.06
CA MET A 1 54.43 27.22 -20.55
C MET A 1 53.72 27.14 -19.21
N LYS A 2 53.99 27.94 -18.17
CA LYS A 2 53.31 27.88 -16.86
C LYS A 2 51.81 28.24 -16.93
N PHE A 3 51.40 29.23 -17.75
CA PHE A 3 50.00 29.67 -17.92
C PHE A 3 49.13 28.55 -18.53
N ILE A 4 49.59 27.87 -19.57
CA ILE A 4 48.87 26.77 -20.23
C ILE A 4 48.58 25.60 -19.26
N LYS A 5 49.57 25.23 -18.43
CA LYS A 5 49.41 24.16 -17.42
C LYS A 5 48.36 24.50 -16.33
N LYS A 6 48.19 25.79 -16.00
CA LYS A 6 47.18 26.25 -15.04
C LYS A 6 45.74 26.10 -15.59
N TYR A 7 45.53 26.45 -16.87
CA TYR A 7 44.20 26.29 -17.50
C TYR A 7 43.86 24.84 -17.73
N ILE A 8 44.84 23.98 -18.09
CA ILE A 8 44.59 22.51 -18.21
C ILE A 8 44.14 21.95 -16.87
N LYS A 9 44.75 22.29 -15.75
CA LYS A 9 44.29 21.84 -14.41
C LYS A 9 42.89 22.29 -14.08
N LEU A 10 42.52 23.51 -14.46
CA LEU A 10 41.18 24.06 -14.24
C LEU A 10 40.13 23.34 -15.06
N ILE A 11 40.43 23.06 -16.33
CA ILE A 11 39.55 22.28 -17.24
C ILE A 11 39.34 20.85 -16.71
N ILE A 12 40.40 20.18 -16.28
CA ILE A 12 40.31 18.85 -15.69
C ILE A 12 39.43 18.85 -14.44
N PHE A 13 39.59 19.88 -13.57
CA PHE A 13 38.75 20.03 -12.38
C PHE A 13 37.26 20.15 -12.74
N PHE A 14 36.93 21.02 -13.71
CA PHE A 14 35.52 21.15 -14.17
C PHE A 14 34.98 19.88 -14.82
N ILE A 15 35.78 19.14 -15.57
CA ILE A 15 35.37 17.85 -16.14
C ILE A 15 35.09 16.82 -15.02
N ILE A 16 35.93 16.77 -14.00
CA ILE A 16 35.72 15.87 -12.84
C ILE A 16 34.45 16.27 -12.10
N CYS A 17 34.23 17.55 -11.83
CA CYS A 17 33.00 18.03 -11.18
C CYS A 17 31.76 17.71 -12.03
N LEU A 18 31.82 17.84 -13.36
CA LEU A 18 30.73 17.49 -14.25
C LEU A 18 30.45 15.97 -14.25
N ILE A 19 31.49 15.15 -14.26
CA ILE A 19 31.37 13.70 -14.18
C ILE A 19 30.75 13.29 -12.83
N ILE A 20 31.20 13.86 -11.71
CA ILE A 20 30.64 13.61 -10.38
C ILE A 20 29.18 14.04 -10.34
N PHE A 21 28.84 15.22 -10.90
CA PHE A 21 27.46 15.71 -10.99
C PHE A 21 26.56 14.77 -11.84
N LEU A 22 27.08 14.30 -12.97
CA LEU A 22 26.37 13.34 -13.83
C LEU A 22 26.19 11.99 -13.12
N ILE A 23 27.22 11.46 -12.45
CA ILE A 23 27.12 10.23 -11.65
C ILE A 23 26.08 10.41 -10.54
N PHE A 24 26.08 11.55 -9.83
CA PHE A 24 25.08 11.83 -8.79
C PHE A 24 23.67 11.93 -9.38
N LYS A 25 23.51 12.57 -10.52
CA LYS A 25 22.25 12.68 -11.25
C LYS A 25 21.74 11.33 -11.75
N PHE A 26 22.62 10.47 -12.27
CA PHE A 26 22.26 9.12 -12.74
C PHE A 26 22.01 8.12 -11.61
N ASN A 27 22.72 8.20 -10.47
CA ASN A 27 22.49 7.31 -9.33
C ASN A 27 21.21 7.58 -8.55
N ASN A 28 20.59 8.74 -8.73
CA ASN A 28 19.35 9.08 -8.02
C ASN A 28 18.07 8.56 -8.70
N HIS A 29 18.15 7.82 -9.81
CA HIS A 29 16.98 7.45 -10.59
C HIS A 29 16.21 6.23 -10.07
N HIS A 30 16.85 5.27 -9.37
CA HIS A 30 16.20 4.05 -8.87
C HIS A 30 16.38 3.91 -7.36
N ASN A 31 15.68 4.72 -6.57
CA ASN A 31 15.88 4.74 -5.12
C ASN A 31 14.66 4.32 -4.29
N ILE A 32 13.50 4.10 -4.92
CA ILE A 32 12.26 3.80 -4.20
C ILE A 32 12.12 2.29 -3.99
N THR A 33 12.07 1.89 -2.73
CA THR A 33 11.56 0.58 -2.32
C THR A 33 10.09 0.74 -1.97
N TYR A 34 9.23 0.05 -2.72
CA TYR A 34 7.79 0.04 -2.54
C TYR A 34 7.33 -1.29 -1.96
N ILE A 35 6.54 -1.25 -0.88
CA ILE A 35 5.92 -2.42 -0.26
C ILE A 35 4.41 -2.26 -0.30
N SER A 36 3.71 -3.29 -0.74
CA SER A 36 2.27 -3.45 -0.56
C SER A 36 2.04 -4.55 0.47
N LEU A 37 1.40 -4.22 1.59
CA LEU A 37 1.02 -5.16 2.63
C LEU A 37 -0.50 -5.30 2.71
N GLY A 38 -0.94 -6.45 3.17
CA GLY A 38 -2.32 -6.67 3.54
C GLY A 38 -2.90 -7.98 3.05
N ASP A 39 -4.14 -7.91 2.64
CA ASP A 39 -5.03 -9.00 2.29
C ASP A 39 -5.08 -9.29 0.77
N SER A 40 -6.14 -9.95 0.33
CA SER A 40 -6.38 -10.29 -1.07
C SER A 40 -6.41 -9.08 -2.01
N PHE A 41 -6.77 -7.88 -1.52
CA PHE A 41 -6.70 -6.64 -2.31
C PHE A 41 -5.26 -6.24 -2.62
N ALA A 42 -4.36 -6.35 -1.63
CA ALA A 42 -2.93 -6.07 -1.82
C ALA A 42 -2.31 -7.05 -2.81
N LEU A 43 -2.79 -8.29 -2.84
CA LEU A 43 -2.35 -9.34 -3.78
C LEU A 43 -2.94 -9.18 -5.19
N GLY A 44 -4.01 -8.40 -5.37
CA GLY A 44 -4.67 -8.22 -6.65
C GLY A 44 -5.64 -9.34 -7.01
N LYS A 45 -6.41 -9.85 -6.03
CA LYS A 45 -7.49 -10.80 -6.32
C LYS A 45 -8.57 -10.12 -7.14
N ASN A 46 -8.88 -10.67 -8.31
CA ASN A 46 -9.81 -10.07 -9.27
C ASN A 46 -11.24 -10.57 -9.11
N SER A 47 -12.16 -10.02 -9.89
CA SER A 47 -13.60 -10.37 -9.89
C SER A 47 -13.92 -11.82 -10.28
N TYR A 48 -12.95 -12.59 -10.75
CA TYR A 48 -13.05 -14.03 -11.01
C TYR A 48 -12.43 -14.89 -9.88
N GLY A 49 -11.93 -14.26 -8.81
CA GLY A 49 -11.28 -14.94 -7.67
C GLY A 49 -9.84 -15.34 -7.93
N GLN A 50 -9.25 -14.90 -9.02
CA GLN A 50 -7.87 -15.20 -9.38
C GLN A 50 -6.94 -14.07 -8.91
N PHE A 51 -5.70 -14.40 -8.57
CA PHE A 51 -4.67 -13.41 -8.31
C PHE A 51 -4.09 -12.94 -9.63
N ASP A 52 -4.17 -11.64 -9.86
CA ASP A 52 -3.76 -10.97 -11.08
C ASP A 52 -3.20 -9.58 -10.77
N TYR A 53 -3.36 -8.66 -11.67
CA TYR A 53 -2.85 -7.31 -11.60
C TYR A 53 -3.70 -6.44 -10.65
N GLY A 54 -3.15 -6.16 -9.47
CA GLY A 54 -3.80 -5.35 -8.45
C GLY A 54 -3.38 -3.87 -8.47
N TYR A 55 -3.97 -3.06 -7.58
CA TYR A 55 -3.61 -1.65 -7.46
C TYR A 55 -2.11 -1.44 -7.22
N SER A 56 -1.49 -2.35 -6.49
CA SER A 56 -0.08 -2.28 -6.14
C SER A 56 0.83 -2.48 -7.36
N ASP A 57 0.42 -3.29 -8.33
CA ASP A 57 1.17 -3.51 -9.57
C ASP A 57 1.11 -2.28 -10.47
N TYR A 58 -0.05 -1.59 -10.57
CA TYR A 58 -0.15 -0.31 -11.28
C TYR A 58 0.71 0.80 -10.65
N VAL A 59 0.78 0.86 -9.31
CA VAL A 59 1.69 1.80 -8.61
C VAL A 59 3.14 1.45 -8.90
N LYS A 60 3.50 0.16 -8.89
CA LYS A 60 4.81 -0.33 -9.27
C LYS A 60 5.19 0.13 -10.68
N ASP A 61 4.30 -0.08 -11.67
CA ASP A 61 4.54 0.31 -13.07
C ASP A 61 4.72 1.82 -13.22
N TYR A 62 3.93 2.62 -12.49
CA TYR A 62 4.13 4.06 -12.47
C TYR A 62 5.54 4.43 -12.00
N LEU A 63 6.03 3.80 -10.95
CA LEU A 63 7.37 4.04 -10.40
C LEU A 63 8.46 3.56 -11.37
N GLU A 64 8.27 2.40 -12.03
CA GLU A 64 9.19 1.89 -13.06
C GLU A 64 9.26 2.81 -14.27
N LYS A 65 8.10 3.20 -14.81
CA LYS A 65 8.02 4.10 -15.98
C LYS A 65 8.71 5.45 -15.73
N ASN A 66 8.72 5.91 -14.49
CA ASN A 66 9.39 7.15 -14.09
C ASN A 66 10.84 6.93 -13.62
N ASN A 67 11.42 5.74 -13.83
CA ASN A 67 12.77 5.37 -13.41
C ASN A 67 13.03 5.58 -11.91
N LYS A 68 12.01 5.42 -11.07
CA LYS A 68 12.11 5.66 -9.61
C LYS A 68 12.17 4.35 -8.80
N LEU A 69 11.69 3.22 -9.35
CA LEU A 69 11.59 1.97 -8.60
C LEU A 69 12.94 1.26 -8.48
N ASN A 70 13.31 0.92 -7.25
CA ASN A 70 14.44 0.04 -6.92
C ASN A 70 13.98 -1.38 -6.60
N LYS A 71 13.03 -1.50 -5.64
CA LYS A 71 12.50 -2.79 -5.17
C LYS A 71 10.99 -2.71 -5.02
N TYR A 72 10.32 -3.83 -5.28
CA TYR A 72 8.88 -3.97 -5.04
C TYR A 72 8.58 -5.29 -4.32
N PHE A 73 7.77 -5.21 -3.27
CA PHE A 73 7.32 -6.36 -2.51
C PHE A 73 5.81 -6.33 -2.30
N LYS A 74 5.07 -7.27 -2.90
CA LYS A 74 3.69 -7.62 -2.52
C LYS A 74 3.59 -9.02 -1.89
N THR A 75 4.64 -9.80 -1.98
CA THR A 75 4.72 -11.18 -1.48
C THR A 75 4.73 -11.32 0.04
N PHE A 76 4.81 -10.21 0.79
CA PHE A 76 4.57 -10.22 2.22
C PHE A 76 3.07 -10.20 2.59
N SER A 77 2.19 -9.87 1.64
CA SER A 77 0.74 -9.97 1.79
C SER A 77 0.27 -11.43 1.78
N GLU A 78 -0.89 -11.70 2.34
CA GLU A 78 -1.47 -13.03 2.43
C GLU A 78 -2.95 -12.96 2.03
N GLU A 79 -3.44 -14.01 1.36
CA GLU A 79 -4.87 -14.16 1.10
C GLU A 79 -5.62 -14.18 2.43
N ASP A 80 -6.76 -13.49 2.47
CA ASP A 80 -7.64 -13.41 3.63
C ASP A 80 -6.97 -12.96 4.95
N ALA A 81 -5.84 -12.23 4.83
CA ALA A 81 -5.14 -11.73 5.99
C ALA A 81 -6.05 -10.90 6.90
N SER A 82 -5.95 -11.13 8.21
CA SER A 82 -6.54 -10.30 9.26
C SER A 82 -5.50 -9.31 9.81
N ILE A 83 -5.98 -8.33 10.57
CA ILE A 83 -5.10 -7.41 11.30
C ILE A 83 -4.13 -8.18 12.19
N ASN A 84 -4.61 -9.24 12.87
CA ASN A 84 -3.78 -10.05 13.75
C ASN A 84 -2.75 -10.87 12.99
N THR A 85 -3.10 -11.51 11.86
CA THR A 85 -2.14 -12.30 11.07
C THR A 85 -1.02 -11.42 10.52
N LEU A 86 -1.34 -10.20 10.06
CA LEU A 86 -0.32 -9.26 9.61
C LEU A 86 0.55 -8.76 10.78
N TYR A 87 -0.06 -8.47 11.94
CA TYR A 87 0.69 -8.12 13.16
C TYR A 87 1.69 -9.22 13.53
N GLN A 88 1.28 -10.49 13.51
CA GLN A 88 2.15 -11.64 13.77
C GLN A 88 3.26 -11.77 12.72
N SER A 89 2.95 -11.59 11.44
CA SER A 89 3.93 -11.61 10.36
C SER A 89 5.04 -10.58 10.57
N ILE A 90 4.71 -9.38 11.07
CA ILE A 90 5.70 -8.36 11.42
C ILE A 90 6.46 -8.77 12.68
N SER A 91 5.75 -9.16 13.76
CA SER A 91 6.36 -9.50 15.06
C SER A 91 7.36 -10.64 14.93
N LEU A 92 7.02 -11.68 14.16
CA LEU A 92 7.85 -12.86 13.88
C LEU A 92 8.89 -12.61 12.78
N ASN A 93 8.90 -11.39 12.20
CA ASN A 93 9.82 -11.02 11.12
C ASN A 93 9.74 -11.97 9.92
N LYS A 94 8.52 -12.14 9.37
CA LYS A 94 8.25 -13.01 8.22
C LYS A 94 9.32 -12.89 7.15
N LYS A 95 9.74 -14.04 6.64
CA LYS A 95 10.73 -14.16 5.57
C LYS A 95 10.06 -14.62 4.28
N ILE A 96 10.56 -14.11 3.17
CA ILE A 96 10.17 -14.54 1.83
C ILE A 96 11.43 -14.80 1.00
N LYS A 97 11.34 -15.71 0.05
CA LYS A 97 12.39 -15.97 -0.92
C LYS A 97 11.93 -15.48 -2.29
N LEU A 98 12.68 -14.56 -2.90
CA LEU A 98 12.45 -14.09 -4.27
C LEU A 98 13.69 -14.42 -5.09
N LYS A 99 13.51 -15.29 -6.08
CA LYS A 99 14.63 -15.92 -6.81
C LYS A 99 15.56 -16.59 -5.78
N ASP A 100 16.83 -16.25 -5.74
CA ASP A 100 17.83 -16.83 -4.84
C ASP A 100 18.14 -15.98 -3.59
N ARG A 101 17.33 -14.93 -3.34
CA ARG A 101 17.55 -14.02 -2.22
C ARG A 101 16.43 -14.14 -1.19
N GLU A 102 16.80 -14.19 0.09
CA GLU A 102 15.89 -14.10 1.21
C GLU A 102 15.72 -12.65 1.64
N PHE A 103 14.47 -12.25 1.89
CA PHE A 103 14.10 -10.94 2.43
C PHE A 103 13.29 -11.13 3.69
N ASN A 104 13.52 -10.31 4.70
CA ASN A 104 12.72 -10.30 5.92
C ASN A 104 11.92 -8.99 6.04
N LEU A 105 10.73 -9.10 6.60
CA LEU A 105 9.74 -8.02 6.60
C LEU A 105 10.23 -6.78 7.36
N LYS A 106 10.84 -6.94 8.54
CA LYS A 106 11.30 -5.79 9.35
C LYS A 106 12.37 -4.96 8.64
N GLN A 107 13.32 -5.62 7.99
CA GLN A 107 14.35 -4.92 7.24
C GLN A 107 13.76 -4.28 5.97
N SER A 108 12.90 -4.99 5.25
CA SER A 108 12.23 -4.44 4.08
C SER A 108 11.43 -3.18 4.43
N LEU A 109 10.73 -3.18 5.57
CA LEU A 109 10.02 -2.00 6.08
C LEU A 109 10.96 -0.81 6.38
N ARG A 110 12.14 -1.07 6.97
CA ARG A 110 13.14 0.00 7.22
C ARG A 110 13.67 0.61 5.93
N GLU A 111 13.85 -0.20 4.89
CA GLU A 111 14.32 0.22 3.58
C GLU A 111 13.22 0.88 2.73
N ALA A 112 11.95 0.69 3.09
CA ALA A 112 10.82 1.17 2.30
C ALA A 112 10.73 2.70 2.24
N ASN A 113 10.38 3.20 1.05
CA ASN A 113 10.06 4.60 0.82
C ASN A 113 8.55 4.82 0.73
N ILE A 114 7.83 3.83 0.22
CA ILE A 114 6.39 3.83 0.05
C ILE A 114 5.83 2.53 0.63
N LEU A 115 4.77 2.64 1.42
CA LEU A 115 4.02 1.52 1.97
C LEU A 115 2.53 1.74 1.71
N THR A 116 1.91 0.83 0.96
CA THR A 116 0.44 0.72 0.88
C THR A 116 -0.04 -0.42 1.76
N LEU A 117 -1.23 -0.27 2.33
CA LEU A 117 -1.84 -1.24 3.23
C LEU A 117 -3.33 -1.39 2.92
N SER A 118 -3.80 -2.62 2.71
CA SER A 118 -5.22 -2.98 2.72
C SER A 118 -5.45 -4.09 3.75
N ILE A 119 -6.17 -3.81 4.84
CA ILE A 119 -6.36 -4.75 5.94
C ILE A 119 -7.57 -4.37 6.79
N GLY A 120 -8.29 -5.34 7.31
CA GLY A 120 -9.38 -5.15 8.28
C GLY A 120 -10.76 -5.49 7.76
N ILE A 121 -10.96 -5.66 6.45
CA ILE A 121 -12.26 -6.10 5.90
C ILE A 121 -12.58 -7.54 6.33
N ASN A 122 -11.58 -8.42 6.36
CA ASN A 122 -11.76 -9.82 6.77
C ASN A 122 -12.10 -9.90 8.27
N ASP A 123 -11.48 -9.05 9.10
CA ASP A 123 -11.84 -8.93 10.53
C ASP A 123 -13.29 -8.48 10.69
N LEU A 124 -13.73 -7.48 9.89
CA LEU A 124 -15.09 -6.97 9.93
C LEU A 124 -16.09 -8.05 9.52
N ILE A 125 -15.90 -8.68 8.35
CA ILE A 125 -16.80 -9.71 7.82
C ILE A 125 -16.91 -10.87 8.80
N TYR A 126 -15.78 -11.37 9.29
CA TYR A 126 -15.78 -12.47 10.26
C TYR A 126 -16.53 -12.11 11.54
N LYS A 127 -16.26 -10.95 12.13
CA LYS A 127 -16.93 -10.52 13.37
C LYS A 127 -18.44 -10.26 13.18
N LEU A 128 -18.84 -9.80 12.01
CA LEU A 128 -20.28 -9.64 11.67
C LEU A 128 -20.96 -10.99 11.46
N SER A 129 -20.28 -11.96 10.82
CA SER A 129 -20.87 -13.27 10.49
C SER A 129 -21.19 -14.13 11.73
N ILE A 130 -20.57 -13.88 12.85
CA ILE A 130 -20.79 -14.62 14.12
C ILE A 130 -21.78 -13.94 15.07
N LEU A 131 -22.38 -12.82 14.67
CA LEU A 131 -23.38 -12.13 15.47
C LEU A 131 -24.78 -12.67 15.17
N ASP A 132 -25.55 -12.96 16.22
CA ASP A 132 -26.96 -13.31 16.11
C ASP A 132 -27.84 -12.11 15.72
N ASN A 133 -27.41 -10.90 16.08
CA ASN A 133 -28.11 -9.65 15.77
C ASN A 133 -27.16 -8.57 15.26
N LEU A 134 -27.43 -8.08 14.07
CA LEU A 134 -26.68 -7.02 13.39
C LEU A 134 -27.24 -5.62 13.67
N ASP A 135 -27.58 -5.32 14.94
CA ASP A 135 -27.96 -3.97 15.32
C ASP A 135 -26.75 -3.00 15.36
N LYS A 136 -27.06 -1.72 15.32
CA LYS A 136 -26.04 -0.67 15.29
C LYS A 136 -25.10 -0.72 16.51
N THR A 137 -25.61 -1.05 17.68
CA THR A 137 -24.81 -1.10 18.93
C THR A 137 -23.78 -2.23 18.87
N SER A 138 -24.18 -3.38 18.34
CA SER A 138 -23.30 -4.54 18.15
C SER A 138 -22.22 -4.25 17.12
N ILE A 139 -22.58 -3.61 16.02
CA ILE A 139 -21.63 -3.17 15.00
C ILE A 139 -20.62 -2.17 15.57
N ASP A 140 -21.07 -1.17 16.32
CA ASP A 140 -20.20 -0.16 16.93
C ASP A 140 -19.19 -0.78 17.92
N LYS A 141 -19.58 -1.84 18.64
CA LYS A 141 -18.64 -2.60 19.50
C LYS A 141 -17.56 -3.32 18.67
N ILE A 142 -17.96 -3.95 17.56
CA ILE A 142 -17.02 -4.59 16.62
C ILE A 142 -16.04 -3.55 16.07
N ILE A 143 -16.54 -2.42 15.61
CA ILE A 143 -15.74 -1.33 15.03
C ILE A 143 -14.70 -0.82 16.06
N LYS A 144 -15.10 -0.62 17.33
CA LYS A 144 -14.15 -0.25 18.41
C LYS A 144 -13.06 -1.30 18.64
N SER A 145 -13.43 -2.59 18.56
CA SER A 145 -12.44 -3.68 18.67
C SER A 145 -11.44 -3.62 17.49
N ILE A 146 -11.93 -3.47 16.26
CA ILE A 146 -11.11 -3.37 15.06
C ILE A 146 -10.21 -2.11 15.12
N GLU A 147 -10.75 -0.98 15.58
CA GLU A 147 -9.97 0.25 15.76
C GLU A 147 -8.77 0.05 16.69
N LYS A 148 -8.98 -0.63 17.83
CA LYS A 148 -7.92 -0.97 18.76
C LYS A 148 -6.83 -1.84 18.10
N ASP A 149 -7.26 -2.89 17.40
CA ASP A 149 -6.36 -3.84 16.75
C ASP A 149 -5.59 -3.17 15.61
N PHE A 150 -6.27 -2.37 14.78
CA PHE A 150 -5.65 -1.58 13.73
C PHE A 150 -4.63 -0.58 14.27
N ASN A 151 -4.96 0.15 15.33
CA ASN A 151 -4.01 1.10 15.94
C ASN A 151 -2.76 0.38 16.51
N ASN A 152 -2.91 -0.83 17.04
CA ASN A 152 -1.78 -1.63 17.48
C ASN A 152 -0.92 -2.08 16.30
N LEU A 153 -1.53 -2.51 15.19
CA LEU A 153 -0.82 -2.84 13.96
C LEU A 153 -0.03 -1.63 13.42
N ILE A 154 -0.68 -0.45 13.32
CA ILE A 154 0.00 0.76 12.87
C ILE A 154 1.20 1.09 13.76
N LYS A 155 1.07 1.01 15.09
CA LYS A 155 2.18 1.21 16.02
C LYS A 155 3.31 0.21 15.77
N GLU A 156 3.00 -1.06 15.49
CA GLU A 156 4.01 -2.08 15.19
C GLU A 156 4.75 -1.77 13.88
N ILE A 157 4.01 -1.43 12.82
CA ILE A 157 4.60 -1.01 11.53
C ILE A 157 5.53 0.20 11.71
N LYS A 158 5.10 1.20 12.48
CA LYS A 158 5.83 2.46 12.70
C LYS A 158 7.18 2.27 13.42
N LYS A 159 7.41 1.16 14.12
CA LYS A 159 8.73 0.83 14.70
C LYS A 159 9.80 0.64 13.61
N TYR A 160 9.39 0.24 12.42
CA TYR A 160 10.29 -0.08 11.30
C TYR A 160 10.12 0.87 10.12
N TYR A 161 8.93 1.42 9.94
CA TYR A 161 8.56 2.35 8.87
C TYR A 161 7.99 3.63 9.47
N PRO A 162 8.80 4.66 9.77
CA PRO A 162 8.36 5.88 10.46
C PRO A 162 7.56 6.85 9.58
N LYS A 163 7.48 6.60 8.25
CA LYS A 163 6.77 7.44 7.28
C LYS A 163 5.25 7.19 7.35
N GLU A 164 4.46 8.00 6.62
CA GLU A 164 3.01 7.82 6.48
C GLU A 164 2.67 6.57 5.66
N ILE A 165 1.61 5.88 6.04
CA ILE A 165 1.14 4.64 5.42
C ILE A 165 -0.08 4.98 4.55
N TYR A 166 -0.05 4.60 3.27
CA TYR A 166 -1.20 4.75 2.38
C TYR A 166 -2.17 3.59 2.60
N VAL A 167 -3.26 3.84 3.32
CA VAL A 167 -4.27 2.80 3.63
C VAL A 167 -5.40 2.88 2.62
N VAL A 168 -5.57 1.78 1.89
CA VAL A 168 -6.65 1.60 0.92
C VAL A 168 -7.92 1.24 1.68
N GLY A 169 -8.96 2.06 1.56
CA GLY A 169 -10.26 1.78 2.16
C GLY A 169 -11.04 0.70 1.40
N TYR A 170 -12.26 0.46 1.86
CA TYR A 170 -13.15 -0.53 1.27
C TYR A 170 -14.49 0.10 0.84
N TYR A 171 -15.12 -0.48 -0.17
CA TYR A 171 -16.48 -0.18 -0.61
C TYR A 171 -17.45 -1.26 -0.09
N ASN A 172 -18.76 -1.05 -0.22
CA ASN A 172 -19.74 -2.04 0.20
C ASN A 172 -19.65 -3.28 -0.69
N ILE A 173 -19.18 -4.38 -0.12
CA ILE A 173 -19.02 -5.67 -0.80
C ILE A 173 -20.34 -6.46 -0.90
N TYR A 174 -21.38 -6.01 -0.19
CA TYR A 174 -22.74 -6.53 -0.26
C TYR A 174 -23.68 -5.41 -0.71
N PRO A 175 -23.79 -5.16 -2.04
CA PRO A 175 -24.67 -4.13 -2.56
C PRO A 175 -26.08 -4.22 -1.96
N GLU A 176 -26.72 -3.06 -1.73
CA GLU A 176 -28.06 -2.97 -1.15
C GLU A 176 -28.18 -3.40 0.33
N ASN A 177 -27.17 -4.00 0.93
CA ASN A 177 -27.16 -4.28 2.36
C ASN A 177 -26.71 -3.06 3.16
N THR A 178 -27.66 -2.32 3.69
CA THR A 178 -27.44 -1.07 4.46
C THR A 178 -26.66 -1.30 5.74
N THR A 179 -26.78 -2.47 6.35
CA THR A 179 -26.04 -2.85 7.58
C THR A 179 -24.55 -3.00 7.30
N TYR A 180 -24.19 -3.73 6.24
CA TYR A 180 -22.79 -3.85 5.81
C TYR A 180 -22.25 -2.52 5.31
N GLU A 181 -23.06 -1.73 4.60
CA GLU A 181 -22.68 -0.39 4.16
C GLU A 181 -22.30 0.49 5.35
N TYR A 182 -23.13 0.48 6.40
CA TYR A 182 -22.83 1.21 7.64
C TYR A 182 -21.52 0.74 8.26
N ALA A 183 -21.35 -0.57 8.44
CA ALA A 183 -20.16 -1.14 9.06
C ALA A 183 -18.88 -0.80 8.29
N ILE A 184 -18.90 -0.86 6.95
CA ILE A 184 -17.75 -0.53 6.10
C ILE A 184 -17.44 0.98 6.14
N LYS A 185 -18.47 1.83 6.17
CA LYS A 185 -18.27 3.28 6.37
C LYS A 185 -17.58 3.58 7.70
N GLU A 186 -18.00 2.90 8.79
CA GLU A 186 -17.36 3.07 10.09
C GLU A 186 -15.92 2.53 10.11
N LEU A 187 -15.65 1.40 9.44
CA LEU A 187 -14.29 0.89 9.24
C LEU A 187 -13.40 1.93 8.52
N ASN A 188 -13.88 2.50 7.43
CA ASN A 188 -13.15 3.54 6.69
C ASN A 188 -12.89 4.80 7.53
N LYS A 189 -13.79 5.14 8.46
CA LYS A 189 -13.57 6.26 9.39
C LYS A 189 -12.40 6.02 10.35
N ILE A 190 -12.14 4.76 10.75
CA ILE A 190 -10.96 4.40 11.56
C ILE A 190 -9.68 4.81 10.82
N TYR A 191 -9.57 4.44 9.55
CA TYR A 191 -8.39 4.77 8.74
C TYR A 191 -8.24 6.28 8.57
N LYS A 192 -9.34 6.96 8.23
CA LYS A 192 -9.35 8.41 7.99
C LYS A 192 -8.96 9.24 9.22
N LYS A 193 -9.26 8.75 10.43
CA LYS A 193 -8.94 9.43 11.69
C LYS A 193 -7.51 9.23 12.15
N ASN A 194 -6.82 8.19 11.67
CA ASN A 194 -5.47 7.87 12.13
C ASN A 194 -4.45 8.82 11.50
N LYS A 195 -3.71 9.55 12.34
CA LYS A 195 -2.73 10.59 11.94
C LYS A 195 -1.51 10.06 11.18
N ASP A 196 -1.20 8.76 11.32
CA ASP A 196 -0.08 8.10 10.67
C ASP A 196 -0.47 7.52 9.29
N VAL A 197 -1.72 7.76 8.87
CA VAL A 197 -2.33 7.19 7.67
C VAL A 197 -2.70 8.28 6.67
N ILE A 198 -2.38 8.01 5.41
CA ILE A 198 -2.97 8.69 4.26
C ILE A 198 -4.07 7.79 3.72
N TYR A 199 -5.31 8.13 4.01
CA TYR A 199 -6.46 7.36 3.57
C TYR A 199 -6.71 7.50 2.06
N ILE A 200 -6.91 6.36 1.39
CA ILE A 200 -7.31 6.26 -0.02
C ILE A 200 -8.79 5.87 -0.05
N ASP A 201 -9.63 6.79 -0.49
CA ASP A 201 -11.07 6.58 -0.54
C ASP A 201 -11.45 5.72 -1.75
N THR A 202 -11.85 4.49 -1.49
CA THR A 202 -12.40 3.57 -2.51
C THR A 202 -13.91 3.53 -2.47
N PHE A 203 -14.54 3.95 -1.35
CA PHE A 203 -15.99 3.90 -1.20
C PHE A 203 -16.67 4.79 -2.23
N GLY A 204 -16.25 6.05 -2.35
CA GLY A 204 -16.79 6.97 -3.35
C GLY A 204 -16.52 6.58 -4.80
N LEU A 205 -15.45 5.78 -5.04
CA LEU A 205 -15.05 5.40 -6.39
C LEU A 205 -15.74 4.14 -6.91
N LEU A 206 -15.92 3.15 -6.05
CA LEU A 206 -16.27 1.78 -6.44
C LEU A 206 -17.63 1.33 -5.92
N ASN A 207 -18.18 2.00 -4.91
CA ASN A 207 -19.44 1.57 -4.30
C ASN A 207 -20.58 1.58 -5.33
N ASN A 208 -21.32 0.46 -5.41
CA ASN A 208 -22.42 0.26 -6.35
C ASN A 208 -22.05 0.49 -7.84
N ASN A 209 -20.78 0.33 -8.20
CA ASN A 209 -20.31 0.51 -9.57
C ASN A 209 -20.04 -0.85 -10.24
N HIS A 210 -21.06 -1.36 -10.94
CA HIS A 210 -21.00 -2.67 -11.63
C HIS A 210 -19.92 -2.77 -12.71
N LYS A 211 -19.45 -1.65 -13.26
CA LYS A 211 -18.32 -1.65 -14.19
C LYS A 211 -17.04 -2.15 -13.53
N TYR A 212 -16.84 -1.79 -12.27
CA TYR A 212 -15.62 -2.09 -11.52
C TYR A 212 -15.77 -3.29 -10.60
N ILE A 213 -17.01 -3.58 -10.17
CA ILE A 213 -17.38 -4.70 -9.29
C ILE A 213 -18.53 -5.47 -9.94
N PRO A 214 -18.28 -6.26 -10.97
CA PRO A 214 -19.34 -6.89 -11.76
C PRO A 214 -19.96 -8.11 -11.11
N ASN A 215 -19.27 -8.74 -10.16
CA ASN A 215 -19.69 -10.03 -9.58
C ASN A 215 -19.93 -9.88 -8.09
N PHE A 216 -21.20 -10.01 -7.66
CA PHE A 216 -21.59 -9.94 -6.25
C PHE A 216 -21.23 -11.17 -5.42
N LEU A 217 -20.96 -12.30 -6.07
CA LEU A 217 -20.46 -13.51 -5.39
C LEU A 217 -18.96 -13.43 -5.14
N ASN A 218 -18.29 -12.55 -5.88
CA ASN A 218 -16.87 -12.30 -5.77
C ASN A 218 -16.61 -10.80 -5.90
N TYR A 219 -16.70 -10.11 -4.80
CA TYR A 219 -16.69 -8.65 -4.66
C TYR A 219 -15.37 -7.95 -4.95
N TYR A 220 -14.42 -8.63 -5.58
CA TYR A 220 -13.14 -8.01 -5.94
C TYR A 220 -13.25 -7.16 -7.21
N PRO A 221 -12.41 -6.11 -7.33
CA PRO A 221 -12.42 -5.24 -8.49
C PRO A 221 -11.99 -5.94 -9.77
N THR A 222 -12.46 -5.41 -10.89
CA THR A 222 -11.85 -5.64 -12.20
C THR A 222 -10.47 -4.98 -12.28
N ALA A 223 -9.69 -5.28 -13.32
CA ALA A 223 -8.44 -4.60 -13.62
C ALA A 223 -8.60 -3.06 -13.70
N GLU A 224 -9.70 -2.59 -14.31
CA GLU A 224 -10.03 -1.15 -14.34
C GLU A 224 -10.33 -0.59 -12.95
N GLY A 225 -11.05 -1.33 -12.10
CA GLY A 225 -11.30 -0.94 -10.71
C GLY A 225 -10.01 -0.79 -9.91
N TYR A 226 -9.08 -1.74 -10.04
CA TYR A 226 -7.76 -1.64 -9.42
C TYR A 226 -6.92 -0.48 -9.97
N LYS A 227 -7.02 -0.20 -11.28
CA LYS A 227 -6.35 0.93 -11.89
C LYS A 227 -6.81 2.26 -11.30
N ILE A 228 -8.12 2.46 -11.12
CA ILE A 228 -8.67 3.68 -10.50
C ILE A 228 -8.19 3.84 -9.06
N ILE A 229 -8.15 2.76 -8.27
CA ILE A 229 -7.56 2.79 -6.92
C ILE A 229 -6.10 3.26 -6.99
N SER A 230 -5.32 2.69 -7.90
CA SER A 230 -3.91 3.04 -8.07
C SER A 230 -3.69 4.51 -8.46
N GLU A 231 -4.55 5.07 -9.30
CA GLU A 231 -4.50 6.48 -9.69
C GLU A 231 -4.65 7.42 -8.48
N GLN A 232 -5.54 7.09 -7.53
CA GLN A 232 -5.66 7.87 -6.29
C GLN A 232 -4.40 7.78 -5.42
N ILE A 233 -3.77 6.60 -5.36
CA ILE A 233 -2.51 6.40 -4.64
C ILE A 233 -1.39 7.21 -5.33
N ILE A 234 -1.27 7.10 -6.64
CA ILE A 234 -0.25 7.79 -7.46
C ILE A 234 -0.35 9.30 -7.29
N ILE A 235 -1.54 9.89 -7.32
CA ILE A 235 -1.75 11.33 -7.09
C ILE A 235 -1.19 11.77 -5.73
N LYS A 236 -1.34 10.95 -4.69
CA LYS A 236 -0.82 11.28 -3.37
C LYS A 236 0.69 11.07 -3.25
N ILE A 237 1.21 10.04 -3.90
CA ILE A 237 2.64 9.74 -3.94
C ILE A 237 3.41 10.80 -4.76
N SER A 238 2.92 11.17 -5.95
CA SER A 238 3.59 12.12 -6.83
C SER A 238 3.80 13.48 -6.16
N LYS A 239 2.77 14.00 -5.48
CA LYS A 239 2.87 15.25 -4.69
C LYS A 239 3.97 15.22 -3.63
N LYS A 240 4.36 14.03 -3.16
CA LYS A 240 5.41 13.87 -2.14
C LYS A 240 6.79 13.64 -2.75
N LEU A 241 6.85 13.10 -3.95
CA LEU A 241 8.10 12.86 -4.68
C LEU A 241 8.61 14.09 -5.43
N GLU A 242 7.78 15.12 -5.57
CA GLU A 242 8.12 16.42 -6.21
C GLU A 242 8.65 17.46 -5.20
N LYS A 243 8.54 17.18 -3.90
CA LYS A 243 9.08 18.00 -2.80
C LYS A 243 10.47 17.54 -2.39
#